data_b6fbce28eddd8259c65af5e962b9d86f
#
_entry.id   b6fbce28eddd8259c65af5e962b9d86f
#
_cell.length_a   1.000
_cell.length_b   1.000
_cell.length_c   1.000
_cell.angle_alpha   90.00
_cell.angle_beta   90.00
_cell.angle_gamma   90.00
#
_symmetry.space_group_name_H-M   'P 1'
#
loop_
_entity.id
_entity.type
_entity.pdbx_description
1 polymer ?
#
loop_
_entity_poly.entity_id
_entity_poly.type
_entity_poly.pdbx_seq_one_letter_code
_entity_poly.pdbx_strand_id
1 'polypeptide(L)'
;MSIDWQNILFNFLGGLGLFLYSIKTMGEGLQQAAGDRLRYYIDKYTSNPFLGVLVGIGMTALIQSSSGVTVITVGLVSAGLLTLRQAIGIVMGANIGTTVTSFIIGFKLGDYALPMLFIGAICLFFTKNRLVNNVGRIVFGVGGIFFALNLMSGAMEPLKDLQVFRDYMVELSKSPILGVFVGSGLTLLIQASSATIGILQNLYASHLIDLKGALPVLFGDNIGTTITAIIASLGANIAAKRVAGAHVAFNVIGTIICLVFLVPFTSLIQWFETTLHLSPEMTIAFAHGTFNITNTIIQFPFIGALAYFVTKLIPGEDEVVKYEPLYLDENLITQAPSIALGNAKKELLHLGGYADKAFSLSYDYIVHQNEKTAEKGHKTEEAINTIDDDLTRYLIRLSSEALSPRESEVLTNILDSSRDLERIGDHAEALINLTDYLIRKKVVFSEAALAELEDIYNQTHQFVEDALKAIEHNDVSLANQLVARHEAIEKLEKRLRKTHIRRLNQGECTPQAGVNFIDIISHYTRVADHALNLAEKVQIEQI
;
A
#
# COMPACT_ATOMS: atom_id res chain seq x y z
N MET A 1 -16.87 -43.21 -26.75
CA MET A 1 -16.49 -41.95 -27.41
C MET A 1 -15.04 -41.66 -27.04
N SER A 2 -14.20 -41.38 -28.04
CA SER A 2 -12.84 -40.88 -27.76
C SER A 2 -12.97 -39.48 -27.20
N ILE A 3 -12.45 -39.28 -26.00
CA ILE A 3 -12.46 -37.95 -25.36
C ILE A 3 -11.45 -37.07 -26.08
N ASP A 4 -11.90 -35.90 -26.54
CA ASP A 4 -11.05 -34.89 -27.15
C ASP A 4 -10.39 -34.03 -26.02
N TRP A 5 -9.28 -34.55 -25.50
CA TRP A 5 -8.51 -33.87 -24.44
C TRP A 5 -8.00 -32.52 -24.86
N GLN A 6 -7.69 -32.30 -26.13
CA GLN A 6 -7.22 -31.02 -26.64
C GLN A 6 -8.32 -29.96 -26.51
N ASN A 7 -9.53 -30.31 -26.93
CA ASN A 7 -10.68 -29.40 -26.85
C ASN A 7 -11.05 -29.08 -25.40
N ILE A 8 -11.05 -30.10 -24.52
CA ILE A 8 -11.26 -29.87 -23.06
C ILE A 8 -10.24 -28.92 -22.51
N LEU A 9 -8.94 -29.17 -22.75
CA LEU A 9 -7.86 -28.38 -22.21
C LEU A 9 -7.90 -26.92 -22.73
N PHE A 10 -8.11 -26.74 -24.04
CA PHE A 10 -8.10 -25.41 -24.64
C PHE A 10 -9.29 -24.56 -24.19
N ASN A 11 -10.50 -25.15 -24.13
CA ASN A 11 -11.69 -24.42 -23.68
C ASN A 11 -11.63 -24.15 -22.17
N PHE A 12 -11.10 -25.08 -21.36
CA PHE A 12 -10.94 -24.85 -19.92
C PHE A 12 -9.90 -23.77 -19.62
N LEU A 13 -8.69 -23.86 -20.21
CA LEU A 13 -7.63 -22.87 -20.00
C LEU A 13 -7.98 -21.52 -20.62
N GLY A 14 -8.59 -21.50 -21.79
CA GLY A 14 -9.10 -20.28 -22.43
C GLY A 14 -10.20 -19.62 -21.60
N GLY A 15 -11.14 -20.43 -21.09
CA GLY A 15 -12.17 -19.99 -20.15
C GLY A 15 -11.59 -19.43 -18.86
N LEU A 16 -10.60 -20.10 -18.26
CA LEU A 16 -9.92 -19.63 -17.06
C LEU A 16 -9.19 -18.30 -17.30
N GLY A 17 -8.48 -18.18 -18.43
CA GLY A 17 -7.82 -16.92 -18.79
C GLY A 17 -8.81 -15.76 -18.94
N LEU A 18 -9.93 -16.00 -19.62
CA LEU A 18 -11.01 -15.03 -19.77
C LEU A 18 -11.66 -14.69 -18.41
N PHE A 19 -11.86 -15.67 -17.54
CA PHE A 19 -12.38 -15.49 -16.20
C PHE A 19 -11.51 -14.56 -15.36
N LEU A 20 -10.20 -14.81 -15.32
CA LEU A 20 -9.22 -14.00 -14.61
C LEU A 20 -9.19 -12.55 -15.14
N TYR A 21 -9.18 -12.39 -16.46
CA TYR A 21 -9.22 -11.06 -17.08
C TYR A 21 -10.52 -10.31 -16.74
N SER A 22 -11.65 -11.01 -16.73
CA SER A 22 -12.96 -10.43 -16.44
C SER A 22 -13.10 -10.00 -14.99
N ILE A 23 -12.61 -10.80 -14.03
CA ILE A 23 -12.54 -10.40 -12.61
C ILE A 23 -11.68 -9.15 -12.44
N LYS A 24 -10.51 -9.10 -13.09
CA LYS A 24 -9.62 -7.93 -13.05
C LYS A 24 -10.32 -6.70 -13.60
N THR A 25 -10.95 -6.80 -14.77
CA THR A 25 -11.67 -5.69 -15.42
C THR A 25 -12.82 -5.17 -14.54
N MET A 26 -13.59 -6.08 -13.92
CA MET A 26 -14.64 -5.72 -12.96
C MET A 26 -14.06 -4.99 -11.74
N GLY A 27 -12.97 -5.51 -11.17
CA GLY A 27 -12.30 -4.92 -10.02
C GLY A 27 -11.77 -3.51 -10.31
N GLU A 28 -11.12 -3.31 -11.46
CA GLU A 28 -10.66 -1.99 -11.91
C GLU A 28 -11.82 -0.99 -12.07
N GLY A 29 -12.95 -1.45 -12.62
CA GLY A 29 -14.15 -0.63 -12.73
C GLY A 29 -14.72 -0.21 -11.38
N LEU A 30 -14.78 -1.13 -10.42
CA LEU A 30 -15.21 -0.86 -9.04
C LEU A 30 -14.26 0.08 -8.31
N GLN A 31 -12.96 -0.15 -8.41
CA GLN A 31 -11.93 0.68 -7.78
C GLN A 31 -11.96 2.12 -8.31
N GLN A 32 -12.03 2.29 -9.63
CA GLN A 32 -12.11 3.62 -10.25
C GLN A 32 -13.42 4.33 -9.96
N ALA A 33 -14.52 3.60 -9.77
CA ALA A 33 -15.80 4.18 -9.35
C ALA A 33 -15.78 4.63 -7.87
N ALA A 34 -15.04 3.93 -7.01
CA ALA A 34 -14.90 4.26 -5.59
C ALA A 34 -14.02 5.51 -5.35
N GLY A 35 -13.04 5.79 -6.25
CA GLY A 35 -12.18 6.99 -6.23
C GLY A 35 -11.32 7.14 -4.97
N ASP A 36 -10.86 8.37 -4.70
CA ASP A 36 -9.91 8.72 -3.61
C ASP A 36 -10.46 8.51 -2.19
N ARG A 37 -11.76 8.24 -2.05
CA ARG A 37 -12.40 8.01 -0.74
C ARG A 37 -11.87 6.77 -0.02
N LEU A 38 -11.30 5.82 -0.77
CA LEU A 38 -10.79 4.56 -0.23
C LEU A 38 -9.70 4.80 0.82
N ARG A 39 -8.75 5.70 0.53
CA ARG A 39 -7.66 6.08 1.43
C ARG A 39 -8.17 6.77 2.69
N TYR A 40 -9.09 7.73 2.54
CA TYR A 40 -9.70 8.43 3.66
C TYR A 40 -10.35 7.48 4.66
N TYR A 41 -10.96 6.38 4.18
CA TYR A 41 -11.56 5.38 5.04
C TYR A 41 -10.53 4.55 5.81
N ILE A 42 -9.37 4.23 5.21
CA ILE A 42 -8.30 3.50 5.92
C ILE A 42 -7.78 4.36 7.07
N ASP A 43 -7.34 5.58 6.81
CA ASP A 43 -6.72 6.46 7.80
C ASP A 43 -7.68 6.80 8.95
N LYS A 44 -8.97 7.00 8.65
CA LYS A 44 -9.96 7.45 9.64
C LYS A 44 -10.59 6.31 10.46
N TYR A 45 -10.73 5.12 9.88
CA TYR A 45 -11.55 4.06 10.47
C TYR A 45 -10.76 2.81 10.89
N THR A 46 -9.44 2.85 10.95
CA THR A 46 -8.62 1.73 11.46
C THR A 46 -8.20 1.89 12.92
N SER A 47 -8.84 2.77 13.67
CA SER A 47 -8.48 3.10 15.07
C SER A 47 -8.51 1.89 16.04
N ASN A 48 -9.22 0.82 15.70
CA ASN A 48 -9.23 -0.42 16.46
C ASN A 48 -9.41 -1.64 15.55
N PRO A 49 -9.09 -2.87 16.03
CA PRO A 49 -9.17 -4.09 15.21
C PRO A 49 -10.56 -4.39 14.64
N PHE A 50 -11.65 -4.03 15.33
CA PHE A 50 -13.01 -4.27 14.85
C PHE A 50 -13.32 -3.40 13.62
N LEU A 51 -12.98 -2.12 13.68
CA LEU A 51 -13.09 -1.24 12.53
C LEU A 51 -12.15 -1.68 11.41
N GLY A 52 -10.96 -2.23 11.74
CA GLY A 52 -10.09 -2.89 10.80
C GLY A 52 -10.77 -4.00 10.01
N VAL A 53 -11.56 -4.87 10.68
CA VAL A 53 -12.36 -5.92 10.00
C VAL A 53 -13.35 -5.29 9.02
N LEU A 54 -14.10 -4.26 9.42
CA LEU A 54 -15.07 -3.61 8.53
C LEU A 54 -14.42 -2.94 7.33
N VAL A 55 -13.28 -2.28 7.55
CA VAL A 55 -12.47 -1.67 6.48
C VAL A 55 -11.95 -2.76 5.54
N GLY A 56 -11.40 -3.86 6.08
CA GLY A 56 -10.94 -5.00 5.29
C GLY A 56 -12.04 -5.61 4.41
N ILE A 57 -13.26 -5.78 4.95
CA ILE A 57 -14.42 -6.25 4.17
C ILE A 57 -14.73 -5.27 3.04
N GLY A 58 -14.89 -3.99 3.35
CA GLY A 58 -15.28 -2.96 2.38
C GLY A 58 -14.23 -2.78 1.28
N MET A 59 -12.96 -2.71 1.65
CA MET A 59 -11.86 -2.58 0.69
C MET A 59 -11.78 -3.78 -0.26
N THR A 60 -11.82 -4.99 0.30
CA THR A 60 -11.71 -6.20 -0.53
C THR A 60 -12.92 -6.34 -1.45
N ALA A 61 -14.12 -6.02 -0.98
CA ALA A 61 -15.31 -6.01 -1.82
C ALA A 61 -15.22 -4.98 -2.97
N LEU A 62 -14.59 -3.82 -2.75
CA LEU A 62 -14.39 -2.77 -3.76
C LEU A 62 -13.22 -3.07 -4.70
N ILE A 63 -12.07 -3.46 -4.16
CA ILE A 63 -10.85 -3.74 -4.95
C ILE A 63 -10.95 -5.10 -5.64
N GLN A 64 -11.81 -6.00 -5.15
CA GLN A 64 -11.94 -7.40 -5.61
C GLN A 64 -10.62 -8.21 -5.50
N SER A 65 -9.76 -7.81 -4.56
CA SER A 65 -8.47 -8.45 -4.30
C SER A 65 -8.09 -8.41 -2.83
N SER A 66 -8.25 -9.52 -2.12
CA SER A 66 -7.76 -9.65 -0.73
C SER A 66 -6.23 -9.62 -0.65
N SER A 67 -5.57 -10.14 -1.68
CA SER A 67 -4.10 -10.06 -1.78
C SER A 67 -3.63 -8.62 -1.85
N GLY A 68 -4.27 -7.78 -2.69
CA GLY A 68 -3.97 -6.35 -2.78
C GLY A 68 -4.18 -5.64 -1.45
N VAL A 69 -5.31 -5.88 -0.77
CA VAL A 69 -5.59 -5.31 0.56
C VAL A 69 -4.56 -5.77 1.60
N THR A 70 -4.14 -7.04 1.56
CA THR A 70 -3.12 -7.55 2.48
C THR A 70 -1.75 -6.93 2.22
N VAL A 71 -1.35 -6.76 0.95
CA VAL A 71 -0.10 -6.09 0.56
C VAL A 71 -0.09 -4.64 1.05
N ILE A 72 -1.18 -3.89 0.83
CA ILE A 72 -1.36 -2.53 1.37
C ILE A 72 -1.20 -2.54 2.90
N THR A 73 -1.86 -3.48 3.59
CA THR A 73 -1.81 -3.60 5.05
C THR A 73 -0.39 -3.90 5.54
N VAL A 74 0.35 -4.78 4.86
CA VAL A 74 1.76 -5.08 5.12
C VAL A 74 2.62 -3.83 4.98
N GLY A 75 2.43 -3.04 3.90
CA GLY A 75 3.12 -1.77 3.68
C GLY A 75 2.83 -0.74 4.78
N LEU A 76 1.56 -0.57 5.17
CA LEU A 76 1.16 0.36 6.24
C LEU A 76 1.74 -0.02 7.61
N VAL A 77 1.85 -1.32 7.92
CA VAL A 77 2.51 -1.77 9.16
C VAL A 77 4.01 -1.57 9.08
N SER A 78 4.64 -1.85 7.94
CA SER A 78 6.06 -1.54 7.68
C SER A 78 6.38 -0.07 7.91
N ALA A 79 5.47 0.81 7.51
CA ALA A 79 5.58 2.25 7.67
C ALA A 79 5.21 2.75 9.09
N GLY A 80 4.89 1.86 10.03
CA GLY A 80 4.50 2.23 11.38
C GLY A 80 3.13 2.93 11.50
N LEU A 81 2.33 2.96 10.42
CA LEU A 81 1.03 3.62 10.39
C LEU A 81 -0.09 2.76 11.00
N LEU A 82 0.11 1.45 11.03
CA LEU A 82 -0.80 0.49 11.63
C LEU A 82 -0.07 -0.39 12.65
N THR A 83 -0.72 -0.67 13.75
CA THR A 83 -0.27 -1.70 14.68
C THR A 83 -0.54 -3.09 14.12
N LEU A 84 0.23 -4.10 14.53
CA LEU A 84 0.01 -5.50 14.16
C LEU A 84 -1.43 -5.96 14.43
N ARG A 85 -2.05 -5.53 15.55
CA ARG A 85 -3.43 -5.91 15.89
C ARG A 85 -4.47 -5.32 14.94
N GLN A 86 -4.29 -4.07 14.53
CA GLN A 86 -5.15 -3.43 13.53
C GLN A 86 -5.03 -4.14 12.17
N ALA A 87 -3.80 -4.43 11.75
CA ALA A 87 -3.51 -5.16 10.53
C ALA A 87 -4.15 -6.56 10.51
N ILE A 88 -4.07 -7.30 11.61
CA ILE A 88 -4.75 -8.60 11.73
C ILE A 88 -6.26 -8.44 11.53
N GLY A 89 -6.88 -7.39 12.10
CA GLY A 89 -8.29 -7.09 11.86
C GLY A 89 -8.60 -6.85 10.39
N ILE A 90 -7.80 -6.04 9.69
CA ILE A 90 -7.98 -5.79 8.25
C ILE A 90 -7.86 -7.08 7.44
N VAL A 91 -6.86 -7.91 7.73
CA VAL A 91 -6.65 -9.21 7.06
C VAL A 91 -7.83 -10.16 7.28
N MET A 92 -8.36 -10.25 8.50
CA MET A 92 -9.58 -11.03 8.79
C MET A 92 -10.77 -10.52 7.97
N GLY A 93 -10.93 -9.20 7.91
CA GLY A 93 -11.96 -8.57 7.09
C GLY A 93 -11.78 -8.82 5.59
N ALA A 94 -10.55 -8.78 5.10
CA ALA A 94 -10.24 -9.05 3.70
C ALA A 94 -10.64 -10.46 3.27
N ASN A 95 -10.46 -11.46 4.14
CA ASN A 95 -10.93 -12.82 3.88
C ASN A 95 -12.47 -12.89 3.74
N ILE A 96 -13.21 -12.19 4.60
CA ILE A 96 -14.67 -12.07 4.45
C ILE A 96 -15.02 -11.35 3.15
N GLY A 97 -14.35 -10.23 2.84
CA GLY A 97 -14.60 -9.43 1.63
C GLY A 97 -14.41 -10.21 0.33
N THR A 98 -13.48 -11.17 0.30
CA THR A 98 -13.26 -12.06 -0.85
C THR A 98 -14.52 -12.87 -1.21
N THR A 99 -15.35 -13.19 -0.23
CA THR A 99 -16.55 -14.00 -0.46
C THR A 99 -17.60 -13.28 -1.31
N VAL A 100 -17.55 -11.94 -1.41
CA VAL A 100 -18.45 -11.15 -2.27
C VAL A 100 -18.33 -11.60 -3.73
N THR A 101 -17.13 -11.90 -4.21
CA THR A 101 -16.93 -12.45 -5.57
C THR A 101 -17.64 -13.80 -5.73
N SER A 102 -17.55 -14.67 -4.73
CA SER A 102 -18.22 -15.99 -4.77
C SER A 102 -19.74 -15.82 -4.83
N PHE A 103 -20.32 -14.85 -4.14
CA PHE A 103 -21.75 -14.53 -4.24
C PHE A 103 -22.12 -13.97 -5.61
N ILE A 104 -21.28 -13.09 -6.21
CA ILE A 104 -21.52 -12.60 -7.57
C ILE A 104 -21.57 -13.77 -8.55
N ILE A 105 -20.63 -14.71 -8.47
CA ILE A 105 -20.58 -15.92 -9.31
C ILE A 105 -21.81 -16.82 -9.04
N GLY A 106 -22.27 -16.88 -7.80
CA GLY A 106 -23.41 -17.69 -7.38
C GLY A 106 -24.77 -17.28 -7.99
N PHE A 107 -24.89 -16.05 -8.51
CA PHE A 107 -26.07 -15.62 -9.25
C PHE A 107 -26.13 -16.31 -10.63
N LYS A 108 -27.32 -16.80 -11.04
CA LYS A 108 -27.53 -17.40 -12.35
C LYS A 108 -27.71 -16.34 -13.44
N LEU A 109 -26.63 -15.64 -13.80
CA LEU A 109 -26.64 -14.61 -14.84
C LEU A 109 -26.05 -15.11 -16.17
N GLY A 110 -25.82 -16.41 -16.32
CA GLY A 110 -25.22 -17.00 -17.50
C GLY A 110 -25.95 -16.67 -18.81
N ASP A 111 -27.28 -16.63 -18.78
CA ASP A 111 -28.11 -16.27 -19.95
C ASP A 111 -27.95 -14.80 -20.37
N TYR A 112 -27.56 -13.94 -19.45
CA TYR A 112 -27.31 -12.51 -19.69
C TYR A 112 -25.85 -12.18 -19.99
N ALA A 113 -24.95 -13.16 -20.01
CA ALA A 113 -23.52 -12.96 -20.20
C ALA A 113 -23.19 -12.18 -21.48
N LEU A 114 -23.74 -12.62 -22.62
CA LEU A 114 -23.50 -11.97 -23.92
C LEU A 114 -24.12 -10.57 -24.03
N PRO A 115 -25.37 -10.31 -23.60
CA PRO A 115 -25.91 -8.95 -23.52
C PRO A 115 -25.07 -8.03 -22.62
N MET A 116 -24.58 -8.51 -21.47
CA MET A 116 -23.74 -7.73 -20.56
C MET A 116 -22.38 -7.39 -21.20
N LEU A 117 -21.74 -8.34 -21.87
CA LEU A 117 -20.51 -8.11 -22.63
C LEU A 117 -20.71 -7.03 -23.69
N PHE A 118 -21.81 -7.10 -24.44
CA PHE A 118 -22.12 -6.13 -25.49
C PHE A 118 -22.37 -4.72 -24.94
N ILE A 119 -23.22 -4.58 -23.92
CA ILE A 119 -23.52 -3.29 -23.27
C ILE A 119 -22.25 -2.72 -22.65
N GLY A 120 -21.49 -3.54 -21.92
CA GLY A 120 -20.22 -3.13 -21.32
C GLY A 120 -19.22 -2.63 -22.37
N ALA A 121 -19.07 -3.35 -23.49
CA ALA A 121 -18.21 -2.93 -24.60
C ALA A 121 -18.65 -1.58 -25.21
N ILE A 122 -19.95 -1.37 -25.43
CA ILE A 122 -20.46 -0.08 -25.90
C ILE A 122 -20.06 1.06 -24.95
N CYS A 123 -20.27 0.87 -23.64
CA CYS A 123 -19.89 1.85 -22.64
C CYS A 123 -18.38 2.15 -22.66
N LEU A 124 -17.53 1.13 -22.87
CA LEU A 124 -16.08 1.28 -22.90
C LEU A 124 -15.57 2.01 -24.15
N PHE A 125 -16.11 1.67 -25.32
CA PHE A 125 -15.56 2.17 -26.58
C PHE A 125 -16.21 3.48 -27.07
N PHE A 126 -17.46 3.73 -26.72
CA PHE A 126 -18.21 4.85 -27.27
C PHE A 126 -18.49 5.98 -26.29
N THR A 127 -18.10 5.84 -25.01
CA THR A 127 -18.36 6.86 -24.00
C THR A 127 -17.07 7.47 -23.47
N LYS A 128 -17.03 8.81 -23.45
CA LYS A 128 -15.95 9.59 -22.81
C LYS A 128 -16.24 9.93 -21.35
N ASN A 129 -17.46 9.66 -20.88
CA ASN A 129 -17.83 9.93 -19.48
C ASN A 129 -17.20 8.87 -18.57
N ARG A 130 -16.35 9.29 -17.64
CA ARG A 130 -15.59 8.43 -16.72
C ARG A 130 -16.50 7.48 -15.91
N LEU A 131 -17.63 7.99 -15.39
CA LEU A 131 -18.55 7.16 -14.62
C LEU A 131 -19.18 6.06 -15.48
N VAL A 132 -19.64 6.40 -16.69
CA VAL A 132 -20.24 5.42 -17.61
C VAL A 132 -19.20 4.40 -18.09
N ASN A 133 -17.96 4.82 -18.30
CA ASN A 133 -16.87 3.93 -18.66
C ASN A 133 -16.57 2.93 -17.51
N ASN A 134 -16.51 3.40 -16.27
CA ASN A 134 -16.29 2.54 -15.10
C ASN A 134 -17.44 1.54 -14.89
N VAL A 135 -18.68 1.99 -15.02
CA VAL A 135 -19.85 1.10 -15.01
C VAL A 135 -19.77 0.10 -16.17
N GLY A 136 -19.34 0.54 -17.35
CA GLY A 136 -19.09 -0.32 -18.50
C GLY A 136 -18.08 -1.43 -18.19
N ARG A 137 -16.97 -1.11 -17.50
CA ARG A 137 -15.99 -2.11 -17.04
C ARG A 137 -16.61 -3.13 -16.09
N ILE A 138 -17.41 -2.69 -15.14
CA ILE A 138 -18.10 -3.59 -14.20
C ILE A 138 -19.04 -4.52 -14.96
N VAL A 139 -19.88 -3.99 -15.82
CA VAL A 139 -20.87 -4.79 -16.58
C VAL A 139 -20.17 -5.75 -17.53
N PHE A 140 -19.12 -5.30 -18.25
CA PHE A 140 -18.30 -6.14 -19.12
C PHE A 140 -17.62 -7.26 -18.35
N GLY A 141 -17.01 -6.93 -17.20
CA GLY A 141 -16.35 -7.90 -16.34
C GLY A 141 -17.31 -8.96 -15.80
N VAL A 142 -18.49 -8.56 -15.31
CA VAL A 142 -19.52 -9.52 -14.85
C VAL A 142 -19.98 -10.42 -16.00
N GLY A 143 -20.29 -9.86 -17.17
CA GLY A 143 -20.66 -10.66 -18.35
C GLY A 143 -19.57 -11.64 -18.75
N GLY A 144 -18.31 -11.20 -18.74
CA GLY A 144 -17.16 -12.04 -19.06
C GLY A 144 -16.94 -13.18 -18.05
N ILE A 145 -17.17 -12.95 -16.75
CA ILE A 145 -17.13 -14.00 -15.71
C ILE A 145 -18.11 -15.12 -16.07
N PHE A 146 -19.38 -14.78 -16.31
CA PHE A 146 -20.38 -15.80 -16.61
C PHE A 146 -20.17 -16.49 -17.95
N PHE A 147 -19.71 -15.78 -18.97
CA PHE A 147 -19.35 -16.39 -20.26
C PHE A 147 -18.19 -17.38 -20.09
N ALA A 148 -17.16 -17.00 -19.36
CA ALA A 148 -16.02 -17.87 -19.05
C ALA A 148 -16.42 -19.12 -18.28
N LEU A 149 -17.30 -18.98 -17.26
CA LEU A 149 -17.81 -20.11 -16.50
C LEU A 149 -18.63 -21.08 -17.37
N ASN A 150 -19.45 -20.56 -18.28
CA ASN A 150 -20.19 -21.41 -19.24
C ASN A 150 -19.23 -22.19 -20.15
N LEU A 151 -18.17 -21.54 -20.64
CA LEU A 151 -17.15 -22.17 -21.46
C LEU A 151 -16.41 -23.28 -20.70
N MET A 152 -16.00 -23.01 -19.44
CA MET A 152 -15.35 -24.00 -18.59
C MET A 152 -16.27 -25.17 -18.26
N SER A 153 -17.55 -24.91 -17.95
CA SER A 153 -18.54 -25.92 -17.62
C SER A 153 -18.74 -26.88 -18.80
N GLY A 154 -18.95 -26.33 -20.02
CA GLY A 154 -19.07 -27.12 -21.22
C GLY A 154 -17.84 -27.97 -21.53
N ALA A 155 -16.63 -27.43 -21.28
CA ALA A 155 -15.38 -28.18 -21.44
C ALA A 155 -15.27 -29.38 -20.49
N MET A 156 -15.82 -29.26 -19.27
CA MET A 156 -15.71 -30.28 -18.22
C MET A 156 -16.83 -31.35 -18.30
N GLU A 157 -17.87 -31.12 -19.05
CA GLU A 157 -19.01 -32.05 -19.16
C GLU A 157 -18.61 -33.49 -19.53
N PRO A 158 -17.68 -33.73 -20.49
CA PRO A 158 -17.26 -35.11 -20.83
C PRO A 158 -16.54 -35.83 -19.69
N LEU A 159 -16.00 -35.12 -18.67
CA LEU A 159 -15.31 -35.72 -17.55
C LEU A 159 -16.25 -36.49 -16.62
N LYS A 160 -17.55 -36.16 -16.61
CA LYS A 160 -18.57 -36.86 -15.82
C LYS A 160 -18.64 -38.36 -16.12
N ASP A 161 -18.35 -38.73 -17.35
CA ASP A 161 -18.46 -40.11 -17.83
C ASP A 161 -17.18 -40.91 -17.61
N LEU A 162 -16.08 -40.26 -17.19
CA LEU A 162 -14.82 -40.92 -16.93
C LEU A 162 -14.81 -41.60 -15.54
N GLN A 163 -14.68 -42.92 -15.52
CA GLN A 163 -14.58 -43.69 -14.28
C GLN A 163 -13.41 -43.24 -13.43
N VAL A 164 -12.24 -43.01 -14.04
CA VAL A 164 -11.03 -42.55 -13.35
C VAL A 164 -11.26 -41.20 -12.65
N PHE A 165 -11.98 -40.26 -13.30
CA PHE A 165 -12.30 -38.98 -12.71
C PHE A 165 -13.25 -39.14 -11.52
N ARG A 166 -14.28 -39.97 -11.65
CA ARG A 166 -15.20 -40.27 -10.55
C ARG A 166 -14.47 -40.90 -9.34
N ASP A 167 -13.56 -41.83 -9.60
CA ASP A 167 -12.78 -42.48 -8.55
C ASP A 167 -11.90 -41.48 -7.77
N TYR A 168 -11.26 -40.54 -8.48
CA TYR A 168 -10.51 -39.44 -7.86
C TYR A 168 -11.41 -38.52 -7.02
N MET A 169 -12.62 -38.17 -7.50
CA MET A 169 -13.54 -37.33 -6.74
C MET A 169 -14.09 -38.04 -5.49
N VAL A 170 -14.34 -39.35 -5.58
CA VAL A 170 -14.69 -40.19 -4.42
C VAL A 170 -13.55 -40.25 -3.42
N GLU A 171 -12.31 -40.39 -3.86
CA GLU A 171 -11.13 -40.38 -2.99
C GLU A 171 -10.96 -39.03 -2.29
N LEU A 172 -11.16 -37.92 -3.02
CA LEU A 172 -11.14 -36.57 -2.49
C LEU A 172 -12.21 -36.37 -1.38
N SER A 173 -13.42 -36.91 -1.59
CA SER A 173 -14.52 -36.86 -0.62
C SER A 173 -14.25 -37.70 0.62
N LYS A 174 -13.42 -38.75 0.54
CA LYS A 174 -13.03 -39.60 1.64
C LYS A 174 -11.85 -39.06 2.44
N SER A 175 -11.00 -38.22 1.83
CA SER A 175 -9.79 -37.69 2.42
C SER A 175 -9.82 -36.15 2.50
N PRO A 176 -10.41 -35.58 3.57
CA PRO A 176 -10.50 -34.11 3.74
C PRO A 176 -9.13 -33.42 3.69
N ILE A 177 -8.10 -34.07 4.21
CA ILE A 177 -6.73 -33.52 4.18
C ILE A 177 -6.22 -33.36 2.75
N LEU A 178 -6.50 -34.36 1.87
CA LEU A 178 -6.15 -34.26 0.46
C LEU A 178 -6.90 -33.09 -0.22
N GLY A 179 -8.17 -32.88 0.14
CA GLY A 179 -8.96 -31.74 -0.34
C GLY A 179 -8.31 -30.40 0.00
N VAL A 180 -7.84 -30.25 1.25
CA VAL A 180 -7.12 -29.03 1.68
C VAL A 180 -5.84 -28.83 0.85
N PHE A 181 -5.05 -29.88 0.63
CA PHE A 181 -3.83 -29.76 -0.19
C PHE A 181 -4.13 -29.40 -1.64
N VAL A 182 -5.20 -29.97 -2.23
CA VAL A 182 -5.62 -29.66 -3.60
C VAL A 182 -6.06 -28.20 -3.70
N GLY A 183 -6.90 -27.72 -2.78
CA GLY A 183 -7.34 -26.32 -2.75
C GLY A 183 -6.18 -25.35 -2.55
N SER A 184 -5.31 -25.61 -1.57
CA SER A 184 -4.11 -24.80 -1.33
C SER A 184 -3.18 -24.75 -2.54
N GLY A 185 -2.89 -25.90 -3.14
CA GLY A 185 -2.02 -26.02 -4.31
C GLY A 185 -2.59 -25.31 -5.54
N LEU A 186 -3.90 -25.44 -5.79
CA LEU A 186 -4.57 -24.79 -6.90
C LEU A 186 -4.51 -23.26 -6.75
N THR A 187 -4.81 -22.74 -5.56
CA THR A 187 -4.77 -21.30 -5.28
C THR A 187 -3.36 -20.74 -5.32
N LEU A 188 -2.38 -21.50 -4.84
CA LEU A 188 -0.96 -21.13 -4.94
C LEU A 188 -0.51 -20.99 -6.40
N LEU A 189 -0.98 -21.89 -7.28
CA LEU A 189 -0.63 -21.87 -8.71
C LEU A 189 -1.33 -20.72 -9.44
N ILE A 190 -2.62 -20.52 -9.18
CA ILE A 190 -3.43 -19.50 -9.86
C ILE A 190 -3.20 -18.11 -9.25
N GLN A 191 -2.84 -18.04 -7.97
CA GLN A 191 -2.69 -16.80 -7.16
C GLN A 191 -3.97 -15.95 -7.09
N ALA A 192 -5.13 -16.57 -7.27
CA ALA A 192 -6.43 -15.93 -7.22
C ALA A 192 -7.46 -16.87 -6.59
N SER A 193 -7.81 -16.64 -5.32
CA SER A 193 -8.81 -17.43 -4.57
C SER A 193 -10.18 -17.41 -5.24
N SER A 194 -10.60 -16.25 -5.78
CA SER A 194 -11.86 -16.15 -6.51
C SER A 194 -11.93 -17.07 -7.74
N ALA A 195 -10.79 -17.33 -8.39
CA ALA A 195 -10.73 -18.29 -9.50
C ALA A 195 -10.86 -19.74 -9.01
N THR A 196 -10.16 -20.10 -7.95
CA THR A 196 -10.28 -21.44 -7.34
C THR A 196 -11.70 -21.71 -6.87
N ILE A 197 -12.35 -20.75 -6.21
CA ILE A 197 -13.74 -20.89 -5.77
C ILE A 197 -14.68 -20.94 -6.98
N GLY A 198 -14.47 -20.15 -8.03
CA GLY A 198 -15.24 -20.22 -9.25
C GLY A 198 -15.15 -21.59 -9.95
N ILE A 199 -13.96 -22.18 -10.00
CA ILE A 199 -13.78 -23.57 -10.47
C ILE A 199 -14.55 -24.54 -9.57
N LEU A 200 -14.46 -24.40 -8.25
CA LEU A 200 -15.13 -25.25 -7.28
C LEU A 200 -16.67 -25.16 -7.41
N GLN A 201 -17.21 -23.95 -7.57
CA GLN A 201 -18.63 -23.72 -7.82
C GLN A 201 -19.08 -24.43 -9.11
N ASN A 202 -18.27 -24.36 -10.16
CA ASN A 202 -18.55 -25.02 -11.42
C ASN A 202 -18.49 -26.56 -11.30
N LEU A 203 -17.49 -27.11 -10.59
CA LEU A 203 -17.38 -28.55 -10.33
C LEU A 203 -18.58 -29.07 -9.54
N TYR A 204 -19.00 -28.34 -8.51
CA TYR A 204 -20.14 -28.71 -7.69
C TYR A 204 -21.45 -28.62 -8.48
N ALA A 205 -21.68 -27.54 -9.23
CA ALA A 205 -22.84 -27.36 -10.10
C ALA A 205 -22.93 -28.42 -11.21
N SER A 206 -21.78 -28.87 -11.69
CA SER A 206 -21.68 -29.95 -12.67
C SER A 206 -21.81 -31.36 -12.08
N HIS A 207 -22.04 -31.48 -10.74
CA HIS A 207 -22.07 -32.77 -10.03
C HIS A 207 -20.78 -33.60 -10.18
N LEU A 208 -19.64 -32.95 -10.42
CA LEU A 208 -18.34 -33.60 -10.51
C LEU A 208 -17.68 -33.80 -9.13
N ILE A 209 -18.09 -33.05 -8.13
CA ILE A 209 -17.68 -33.18 -6.73
C ILE A 209 -18.90 -33.06 -5.84
N ASP A 210 -18.96 -33.80 -4.74
CA ASP A 210 -19.98 -33.65 -3.71
C ASP A 210 -19.59 -32.57 -2.67
N LEU A 211 -20.52 -32.18 -1.80
CA LEU A 211 -20.30 -31.15 -0.79
C LEU A 211 -19.18 -31.53 0.20
N LYS A 212 -19.08 -32.81 0.56
CA LYS A 212 -18.03 -33.29 1.49
C LYS A 212 -16.64 -33.17 0.92
N GLY A 213 -16.46 -33.35 -0.39
CA GLY A 213 -15.20 -33.15 -1.08
C GLY A 213 -14.93 -31.66 -1.36
N ALA A 214 -15.95 -30.90 -1.67
CA ALA A 214 -15.84 -29.48 -2.01
C ALA A 214 -15.40 -28.62 -0.80
N LEU A 215 -15.93 -28.86 0.40
CA LEU A 215 -15.63 -28.06 1.60
C LEU A 215 -14.15 -28.06 1.98
N PRO A 216 -13.45 -29.20 2.05
CA PRO A 216 -12.02 -29.22 2.32
C PRO A 216 -11.18 -28.46 1.27
N VAL A 217 -11.56 -28.53 -0.01
CA VAL A 217 -10.91 -27.77 -1.09
C VAL A 217 -11.08 -26.26 -0.84
N LEU A 218 -12.28 -25.84 -0.46
CA LEU A 218 -12.57 -24.44 -0.08
C LEU A 218 -11.73 -23.99 1.13
N PHE A 219 -11.56 -24.82 2.15
CA PHE A 219 -10.71 -24.50 3.29
C PHE A 219 -9.24 -24.36 2.87
N GLY A 220 -8.77 -25.22 1.98
CA GLY A 220 -7.43 -25.16 1.41
C GLY A 220 -7.19 -23.89 0.58
N ASP A 221 -8.17 -23.45 -0.19
CA ASP A 221 -8.10 -22.19 -0.96
C ASP A 221 -7.70 -21.01 -0.07
N ASN A 222 -8.31 -20.89 1.11
CA ASN A 222 -7.98 -19.83 2.04
C ASN A 222 -6.53 -19.90 2.56
N ILE A 223 -5.96 -21.09 2.75
CA ILE A 223 -4.54 -21.25 3.08
C ILE A 223 -3.68 -20.83 1.88
N GLY A 224 -4.02 -21.29 0.66
CA GLY A 224 -3.29 -20.97 -0.55
C GLY A 224 -3.18 -19.47 -0.83
N THR A 225 -4.23 -18.71 -0.50
CA THR A 225 -4.27 -17.25 -0.65
C THR A 225 -3.17 -16.54 0.15
N THR A 226 -2.71 -17.13 1.26
CA THR A 226 -1.72 -16.50 2.14
C THR A 226 -0.33 -16.40 1.53
N ILE A 227 -0.05 -17.14 0.44
CA ILE A 227 1.25 -17.11 -0.24
C ILE A 227 1.59 -15.70 -0.76
N THR A 228 0.60 -14.94 -1.19
CA THR A 228 0.79 -13.57 -1.66
C THR A 228 1.29 -12.64 -0.55
N ALA A 229 0.78 -12.81 0.68
CA ALA A 229 1.26 -12.07 1.85
C ALA A 229 2.71 -12.48 2.22
N ILE A 230 3.03 -13.77 2.10
CA ILE A 230 4.40 -14.26 2.34
C ILE A 230 5.35 -13.63 1.32
N ILE A 231 5.01 -13.67 0.03
CA ILE A 231 5.84 -13.09 -1.05
C ILE A 231 6.01 -11.57 -0.82
N ALA A 232 4.94 -10.85 -0.50
CA ALA A 232 5.00 -9.41 -0.21
C ALA A 232 5.85 -9.06 1.02
N SER A 233 6.00 -9.99 1.96
CA SER A 233 6.84 -9.79 3.15
C SER A 233 8.32 -10.19 2.93
N LEU A 234 8.67 -10.78 1.79
CA LEU A 234 10.07 -11.10 1.46
C LEU A 234 10.85 -9.80 1.23
N GLY A 235 11.91 -9.62 2.00
CA GLY A 235 12.69 -8.37 1.98
C GLY A 235 12.11 -7.23 2.82
N ALA A 236 10.87 -7.34 3.30
CA ALA A 236 10.26 -6.34 4.19
C ALA A 236 10.74 -6.49 5.64
N ASN A 237 10.42 -5.48 6.47
CA ASN A 237 10.76 -5.45 7.88
C ASN A 237 10.06 -6.56 8.70
N ILE A 238 10.44 -6.70 9.97
CA ILE A 238 9.91 -7.75 10.87
C ILE A 238 8.41 -7.57 11.12
N ALA A 239 7.93 -6.34 11.22
CA ALA A 239 6.52 -6.05 11.43
C ALA A 239 5.66 -6.56 10.26
N ALA A 240 6.11 -6.37 9.02
CA ALA A 240 5.49 -6.90 7.80
C ALA A 240 5.45 -8.44 7.78
N LYS A 241 6.56 -9.09 8.13
CA LYS A 241 6.64 -10.56 8.23
C LYS A 241 5.66 -11.11 9.27
N ARG A 242 5.46 -10.40 10.37
CA ARG A 242 4.47 -10.77 11.41
C ARG A 242 3.03 -10.67 10.90
N VAL A 243 2.70 -9.69 10.06
CA VAL A 243 1.37 -9.62 9.42
C VAL A 243 1.14 -10.80 8.50
N ALA A 244 2.11 -11.13 7.64
CA ALA A 244 2.03 -12.31 6.78
C ALA A 244 1.91 -13.62 7.58
N GLY A 245 2.71 -13.76 8.65
CA GLY A 245 2.62 -14.89 9.58
C GLY A 245 1.26 -15.00 10.26
N ALA A 246 0.66 -13.87 10.65
CA ALA A 246 -0.67 -13.83 11.24
C ALA A 246 -1.75 -14.25 10.23
N HIS A 247 -1.63 -13.85 8.97
CA HIS A 247 -2.54 -14.26 7.90
C HIS A 247 -2.50 -15.77 7.68
N VAL A 248 -1.29 -16.36 7.61
CA VAL A 248 -1.12 -17.82 7.53
C VAL A 248 -1.75 -18.51 8.74
N ALA A 249 -1.37 -18.09 9.95
CA ALA A 249 -1.87 -18.71 11.18
C ALA A 249 -3.40 -18.64 11.30
N PHE A 250 -4.01 -17.49 10.96
CA PHE A 250 -5.46 -17.31 10.95
C PHE A 250 -6.17 -18.33 10.03
N ASN A 251 -5.67 -18.50 8.79
CA ASN A 251 -6.29 -19.42 7.83
C ASN A 251 -6.03 -20.88 8.17
N VAL A 252 -4.84 -21.23 8.65
CA VAL A 252 -4.51 -22.60 9.09
C VAL A 252 -5.35 -22.99 10.30
N ILE A 253 -5.43 -22.15 11.33
CA ILE A 253 -6.26 -22.40 12.53
C ILE A 253 -7.72 -22.57 12.13
N GLY A 254 -8.26 -21.69 11.28
CA GLY A 254 -9.64 -21.78 10.80
C GLY A 254 -9.91 -23.07 10.03
N THR A 255 -8.99 -23.47 9.18
CA THR A 255 -9.07 -24.74 8.44
C THR A 255 -9.07 -25.93 9.39
N ILE A 256 -8.19 -25.96 10.40
CA ILE A 256 -8.14 -27.04 11.39
C ILE A 256 -9.46 -27.10 12.17
N ILE A 257 -9.99 -25.96 12.63
CA ILE A 257 -11.28 -25.91 13.34
C ILE A 257 -12.40 -26.48 12.46
N CYS A 258 -12.51 -26.01 11.20
CA CYS A 258 -13.56 -26.50 10.31
C CYS A 258 -13.40 -27.95 9.87
N LEU A 259 -12.17 -28.47 9.78
CA LEU A 259 -11.93 -29.90 9.57
C LEU A 259 -12.37 -30.76 10.76
N VAL A 260 -12.12 -30.32 12.00
CA VAL A 260 -12.59 -31.01 13.20
C VAL A 260 -14.12 -31.02 13.25
N PHE A 261 -14.75 -29.91 12.85
CA PHE A 261 -16.20 -29.77 12.81
C PHE A 261 -16.78 -29.97 11.39
N LEU A 262 -16.11 -30.74 10.52
CA LEU A 262 -16.53 -30.90 9.12
C LEU A 262 -17.96 -31.44 8.97
N VAL A 263 -18.35 -32.42 9.81
CA VAL A 263 -19.69 -33.03 9.74
C VAL A 263 -20.78 -31.99 10.09
N PRO A 264 -20.76 -31.32 11.25
CA PRO A 264 -21.77 -30.32 11.57
C PRO A 264 -21.71 -29.11 10.60
N PHE A 265 -20.54 -28.72 10.11
CA PHE A 265 -20.42 -27.67 9.11
C PHE A 265 -21.09 -28.06 7.79
N THR A 266 -20.84 -29.30 7.30
CA THR A 266 -21.52 -29.83 6.10
C THR A 266 -23.04 -29.84 6.28
N SER A 267 -23.52 -30.29 7.44
CA SER A 267 -24.97 -30.31 7.74
C SER A 267 -25.58 -28.90 7.78
N LEU A 268 -24.85 -27.91 8.29
CA LEU A 268 -25.27 -26.51 8.28
C LEU A 268 -25.41 -25.99 6.84
N ILE A 269 -24.43 -26.26 5.98
CA ILE A 269 -24.49 -25.82 4.58
C ILE A 269 -25.62 -26.53 3.82
N GLN A 270 -25.84 -27.83 4.05
CA GLN A 270 -26.98 -28.55 3.49
C GLN A 270 -28.33 -28.00 3.97
N TRP A 271 -28.39 -27.56 5.23
CA TRP A 271 -29.58 -26.89 5.74
C TRP A 271 -29.82 -25.55 5.04
N PHE A 272 -28.79 -24.74 4.80
CA PHE A 272 -28.93 -23.54 3.96
C PHE A 272 -29.40 -23.87 2.56
N GLU A 273 -28.78 -24.87 1.91
CA GLU A 273 -29.12 -25.31 0.55
C GLU A 273 -30.59 -25.68 0.43
N THR A 274 -31.09 -26.48 1.37
CA THR A 274 -32.47 -26.97 1.34
C THR A 274 -33.49 -25.91 1.76
N THR A 275 -33.20 -25.14 2.81
CA THR A 275 -34.14 -24.17 3.40
C THR A 275 -34.27 -22.91 2.54
N LEU A 276 -33.18 -22.46 1.97
CA LEU A 276 -33.14 -21.26 1.12
C LEU A 276 -33.27 -21.58 -0.38
N HIS A 277 -33.40 -22.86 -0.75
CA HIS A 277 -33.47 -23.34 -2.14
C HIS A 277 -32.31 -22.80 -3.00
N LEU A 278 -31.07 -22.88 -2.45
CA LEU A 278 -29.89 -22.34 -3.11
C LEU A 278 -29.55 -23.14 -4.36
N SER A 279 -29.04 -22.43 -5.38
CA SER A 279 -28.38 -23.12 -6.50
C SER A 279 -27.05 -23.75 -6.03
N PRO A 280 -26.53 -24.75 -6.73
CA PRO A 280 -25.26 -25.36 -6.35
C PRO A 280 -24.12 -24.34 -6.24
N GLU A 281 -24.02 -23.39 -7.15
CA GLU A 281 -23.02 -22.32 -7.12
C GLU A 281 -23.19 -21.43 -5.89
N MET A 282 -24.44 -21.08 -5.55
CA MET A 282 -24.78 -20.28 -4.39
C MET A 282 -24.50 -21.05 -3.10
N THR A 283 -24.68 -22.38 -3.07
CA THR A 283 -24.35 -23.25 -1.93
C THR A 283 -22.87 -23.15 -1.58
N ILE A 284 -21.97 -23.19 -2.55
CA ILE A 284 -20.53 -23.00 -2.33
C ILE A 284 -20.22 -21.57 -1.89
N ALA A 285 -20.91 -20.54 -2.43
CA ALA A 285 -20.75 -19.15 -1.98
C ALA A 285 -21.14 -18.99 -0.50
N PHE A 286 -22.28 -19.58 -0.09
CA PHE A 286 -22.70 -19.61 1.32
C PHE A 286 -21.71 -20.38 2.20
N ALA A 287 -21.17 -21.49 1.73
CA ALA A 287 -20.12 -22.23 2.44
C ALA A 287 -18.87 -21.37 2.65
N HIS A 288 -18.43 -20.64 1.61
CA HIS A 288 -17.28 -19.74 1.65
C HIS A 288 -17.52 -18.56 2.61
N GLY A 289 -18.67 -17.92 2.53
CA GLY A 289 -19.07 -16.84 3.44
C GLY A 289 -19.16 -17.32 4.88
N THR A 290 -19.83 -18.45 5.12
CA THR A 290 -19.99 -19.04 6.47
C THR A 290 -18.64 -19.41 7.07
N PHE A 291 -17.73 -20.00 6.30
CA PHE A 291 -16.38 -20.31 6.75
C PHE A 291 -15.64 -19.05 7.22
N ASN A 292 -15.54 -18.03 6.38
CA ASN A 292 -14.74 -16.84 6.69
C ASN A 292 -15.36 -16.00 7.82
N ILE A 293 -16.69 -15.87 7.85
CA ILE A 293 -17.39 -15.16 8.94
C ILE A 293 -17.20 -15.91 10.26
N THR A 294 -17.44 -17.22 10.28
CA THR A 294 -17.30 -18.03 11.50
C THR A 294 -15.87 -18.04 11.99
N ASN A 295 -14.91 -18.20 11.08
CA ASN A 295 -13.49 -18.15 11.40
C ASN A 295 -13.09 -16.80 12.03
N THR A 296 -13.57 -15.70 11.48
CA THR A 296 -13.35 -14.36 12.03
C THR A 296 -14.01 -14.21 13.40
N ILE A 297 -15.27 -14.60 13.56
CA ILE A 297 -15.99 -14.50 14.86
C ILE A 297 -15.25 -15.29 15.95
N ILE A 298 -14.80 -16.51 15.65
CA ILE A 298 -14.09 -17.37 16.61
C ILE A 298 -12.73 -16.77 16.97
N GLN A 299 -11.94 -16.29 16.00
CA GLN A 299 -10.56 -15.86 16.23
C GLN A 299 -10.45 -14.38 16.63
N PHE A 300 -11.46 -13.54 16.35
CA PHE A 300 -11.43 -12.11 16.65
C PHE A 300 -11.13 -11.80 18.13
N PRO A 301 -11.77 -12.46 19.13
CA PRO A 301 -11.44 -12.23 20.53
C PRO A 301 -9.98 -12.57 20.89
N PHE A 302 -9.33 -13.39 20.08
CA PHE A 302 -7.96 -13.87 20.29
C PHE A 302 -6.91 -13.12 19.44
N ILE A 303 -7.25 -11.98 18.81
CA ILE A 303 -6.30 -11.18 18.02
C ILE A 303 -5.02 -10.86 18.82
N GLY A 304 -5.16 -10.53 20.11
CA GLY A 304 -4.02 -10.28 20.99
C GLY A 304 -3.11 -11.50 21.15
N ALA A 305 -3.71 -12.68 21.33
CA ALA A 305 -2.97 -13.94 21.41
C ALA A 305 -2.30 -14.32 20.09
N LEU A 306 -2.99 -14.10 18.96
CA LEU A 306 -2.45 -14.32 17.63
C LEU A 306 -1.26 -13.38 17.35
N ALA A 307 -1.39 -12.10 17.69
CA ALA A 307 -0.30 -11.13 17.57
C ALA A 307 0.91 -11.53 18.45
N TYR A 308 0.67 -11.96 19.69
CA TYR A 308 1.72 -12.46 20.58
C TYR A 308 2.40 -13.72 20.01
N PHE A 309 1.62 -14.66 19.52
CA PHE A 309 2.12 -15.91 18.92
C PHE A 309 3.06 -15.64 17.75
N VAL A 310 2.64 -14.81 16.78
CA VAL A 310 3.47 -14.49 15.60
C VAL A 310 4.68 -13.64 15.97
N THR A 311 4.59 -12.79 16.99
CA THR A 311 5.75 -12.04 17.50
C THR A 311 6.79 -12.97 18.12
N LYS A 312 6.35 -14.03 18.80
CA LYS A 312 7.24 -15.04 19.34
C LYS A 312 7.83 -15.98 18.27
N LEU A 313 7.03 -16.28 17.23
CA LEU A 313 7.46 -17.14 16.11
C LEU A 313 8.45 -16.43 15.19
N ILE A 314 8.28 -15.10 15.01
CA ILE A 314 9.14 -14.24 14.20
C ILE A 314 9.80 -13.24 15.16
N PRO A 315 10.87 -13.67 15.86
CA PRO A 315 11.57 -12.82 16.84
C PRO A 315 12.39 -11.76 16.12
N GLY A 316 12.72 -10.70 16.85
CA GLY A 316 13.55 -9.57 16.43
C GLY A 316 12.86 -8.25 16.70
N GLU A 317 13.64 -7.21 16.69
CA GLU A 317 13.20 -5.83 16.65
C GLU A 317 13.66 -5.28 15.31
N ASP A 318 12.87 -4.41 14.71
CA ASP A 318 13.34 -3.71 13.53
C ASP A 318 14.50 -2.82 14.01
N GLU A 319 15.72 -3.14 13.61
CA GLU A 319 16.87 -2.27 13.85
C GLU A 319 16.59 -0.96 13.12
N VAL A 320 16.15 0.02 13.90
CA VAL A 320 16.04 1.40 13.42
C VAL A 320 17.46 1.92 13.28
N VAL A 321 18.03 1.74 12.13
CA VAL A 321 18.95 2.65 11.43
C VAL A 321 19.43 1.98 10.13
N LYS A 322 18.54 1.88 9.16
CA LYS A 322 18.95 1.98 7.77
C LYS A 322 18.13 3.09 7.15
N TYR A 323 18.82 3.97 6.48
CA TYR A 323 18.26 5.06 5.70
C TYR A 323 17.53 4.47 4.47
N GLU A 324 16.40 3.77 4.72
CA GLU A 324 15.57 3.16 3.69
C GLU A 324 14.23 3.91 3.65
N PRO A 325 13.65 4.10 2.47
CA PRO A 325 12.33 4.71 2.36
C PRO A 325 11.31 3.87 3.14
N LEU A 326 10.50 4.55 3.96
CA LEU A 326 9.57 3.89 4.88
C LEU A 326 8.21 3.59 4.23
N TYR A 327 7.80 4.42 3.24
CA TYR A 327 6.43 4.45 2.74
C TYR A 327 6.30 3.97 1.29
N LEU A 328 7.41 3.69 0.58
CA LEU A 328 7.40 3.34 -0.84
C LEU A 328 7.21 1.84 -1.03
N ASP A 329 5.98 1.42 -1.36
CA ASP A 329 5.67 0.04 -1.75
C ASP A 329 5.41 -0.04 -3.25
N GLU A 330 6.31 -0.67 -3.99
CA GLU A 330 6.24 -0.83 -5.45
C GLU A 330 4.97 -1.58 -5.92
N ASN A 331 4.43 -2.48 -5.10
CA ASN A 331 3.22 -3.22 -5.46
C ASN A 331 1.98 -2.31 -5.52
N LEU A 332 1.98 -1.21 -4.77
CA LEU A 332 0.88 -0.24 -4.78
C LEU A 332 0.83 0.57 -6.07
N ILE A 333 1.93 0.73 -6.78
CA ILE A 333 1.99 1.49 -8.03
C ILE A 333 0.94 0.97 -9.02
N THR A 334 0.90 -0.33 -9.24
CA THR A 334 -0.01 -0.95 -10.20
C THR A 334 -1.38 -1.31 -9.61
N GLN A 335 -1.46 -1.59 -8.31
CA GLN A 335 -2.69 -2.08 -7.67
C GLN A 335 -3.59 -0.96 -7.15
N ALA A 336 -3.00 0.14 -6.69
CA ALA A 336 -3.73 1.26 -6.10
C ALA A 336 -2.94 2.59 -6.25
N PRO A 337 -2.85 3.16 -7.49
CA PRO A 337 -2.02 4.33 -7.77
C PRO A 337 -2.28 5.54 -6.87
N SER A 338 -3.54 5.80 -6.53
CA SER A 338 -3.92 6.91 -5.64
C SER A 338 -3.36 6.72 -4.20
N ILE A 339 -3.31 5.47 -3.72
CA ILE A 339 -2.71 5.15 -2.42
C ILE A 339 -1.18 5.27 -2.49
N ALA A 340 -0.60 4.80 -3.59
CA ALA A 340 0.83 4.94 -3.86
C ALA A 340 1.26 6.41 -3.85
N LEU A 341 0.49 7.30 -4.48
CA LEU A 341 0.74 8.74 -4.49
C LEU A 341 0.72 9.34 -3.09
N GLY A 342 -0.23 8.93 -2.30
CA GLY A 342 -0.30 9.42 -0.94
C GLY A 342 0.78 8.86 -0.02
N ASN A 343 1.30 7.67 -0.26
CA ASN A 343 2.48 7.16 0.42
C ASN A 343 3.73 7.94 -0.01
N ALA A 344 3.82 8.33 -1.28
CA ALA A 344 4.86 9.23 -1.76
C ALA A 344 4.86 10.59 -1.01
N LYS A 345 3.68 11.16 -0.72
CA LYS A 345 3.59 12.38 0.12
C LYS A 345 4.11 12.13 1.55
N LYS A 346 3.83 10.97 2.15
CA LYS A 346 4.38 10.63 3.48
C LYS A 346 5.89 10.45 3.45
N GLU A 347 6.42 9.86 2.38
CA GLU A 347 7.87 9.75 2.19
C GLU A 347 8.51 11.12 1.99
N LEU A 348 7.85 12.04 1.29
CA LEU A 348 8.29 13.43 1.18
C LEU A 348 8.42 14.10 2.56
N LEU A 349 7.44 13.91 3.44
CA LEU A 349 7.50 14.43 4.82
C LEU A 349 8.60 13.76 5.65
N HIS A 350 8.84 12.47 5.44
CA HIS A 350 9.94 11.75 6.05
C HIS A 350 11.30 12.31 5.58
N LEU A 351 11.47 12.54 4.28
CA LEU A 351 12.62 13.24 3.72
C LEU A 351 12.79 14.63 4.33
N GLY A 352 11.69 15.38 4.48
CA GLY A 352 11.66 16.69 5.14
C GLY A 352 12.20 16.67 6.55
N GLY A 353 11.86 15.64 7.33
CA GLY A 353 12.41 15.44 8.68
C GLY A 353 13.92 15.21 8.70
N TYR A 354 14.49 14.54 7.68
CA TYR A 354 15.94 14.41 7.53
C TYR A 354 16.60 15.72 7.10
N ALA A 355 15.98 16.48 6.19
CA ALA A 355 16.49 17.78 5.75
C ALA A 355 16.55 18.78 6.92
N ASP A 356 15.49 18.86 7.73
CA ASP A 356 15.44 19.67 8.95
C ASP A 356 16.52 19.28 9.96
N LYS A 357 16.67 17.97 10.20
CA LYS A 357 17.70 17.42 11.07
C LYS A 357 19.12 17.71 10.57
N ALA A 358 19.38 17.58 9.26
CA ALA A 358 20.69 17.90 8.70
C ALA A 358 21.02 19.38 8.89
N PHE A 359 20.05 20.26 8.65
CA PHE A 359 20.20 21.69 8.86
C PHE A 359 20.48 22.03 10.33
N SER A 360 19.77 21.40 11.26
CA SER A 360 20.01 21.55 12.70
C SER A 360 21.42 21.07 13.11
N LEU A 361 21.87 19.90 12.61
CA LEU A 361 23.20 19.38 12.88
C LEU A 361 24.31 20.28 12.32
N SER A 362 24.09 20.92 11.17
CA SER A 362 25.07 21.85 10.59
C SER A 362 25.29 23.07 11.48
N TYR A 363 24.24 23.63 12.07
CA TYR A 363 24.33 24.72 13.02
C TYR A 363 25.00 24.29 14.34
N ASP A 364 24.59 23.14 14.90
CA ASP A 364 25.21 22.59 16.12
C ASP A 364 26.72 22.39 15.92
N TYR A 365 27.14 21.97 14.73
CA TYR A 365 28.58 21.84 14.41
C TYR A 365 29.29 23.18 14.29
N ILE A 366 28.67 24.21 13.73
CA ILE A 366 29.25 25.58 13.72
C ILE A 366 29.52 26.08 15.12
N VAL A 367 28.59 25.84 16.06
CA VAL A 367 28.67 26.36 17.43
C VAL A 367 29.60 25.53 18.30
N HIS A 368 29.46 24.20 18.31
CA HIS A 368 30.12 23.32 19.27
C HIS A 368 31.37 22.62 18.73
N GLN A 369 31.57 22.62 17.41
CA GLN A 369 32.72 22.01 16.71
C GLN A 369 32.98 20.54 17.08
N ASN A 370 31.94 19.76 17.31
CA ASN A 370 32.02 18.36 17.70
C ASN A 370 32.05 17.44 16.44
N GLU A 371 33.17 16.75 16.23
CA GLU A 371 33.36 15.84 15.08
C GLU A 371 32.25 14.79 14.95
N LYS A 372 31.67 14.29 16.05
CA LYS A 372 30.55 13.36 16.01
C LYS A 372 29.28 13.99 15.45
N THR A 373 29.10 15.29 15.63
CA THR A 373 27.98 16.03 15.03
C THR A 373 28.17 16.15 13.51
N ALA A 374 29.38 16.42 13.05
CA ALA A 374 29.71 16.43 11.63
C ALA A 374 29.47 15.05 10.96
N GLU A 375 29.97 13.97 11.61
CA GLU A 375 29.76 12.61 11.11
C GLU A 375 28.26 12.25 10.99
N LYS A 376 27.45 12.66 11.99
CA LYS A 376 25.98 12.48 11.92
C LYS A 376 25.37 13.31 10.82
N GLY A 377 25.86 14.54 10.60
CA GLY A 377 25.40 15.40 9.51
C GLY A 377 25.63 14.79 8.14
N HIS A 378 26.84 14.30 7.84
CA HIS A 378 27.14 13.60 6.59
C HIS A 378 26.29 12.34 6.39
N LYS A 379 26.10 11.52 7.42
CA LYS A 379 25.22 10.35 7.35
C LYS A 379 23.75 10.72 7.10
N THR A 380 23.32 11.87 7.64
CA THR A 380 21.94 12.35 7.43
C THR A 380 21.76 12.85 6.00
N GLU A 381 22.76 13.49 5.40
CA GLU A 381 22.73 13.91 4.00
C GLU A 381 22.76 12.69 3.04
N GLU A 382 23.59 11.68 3.30
CA GLU A 382 23.59 10.44 2.54
C GLU A 382 22.20 9.75 2.56
N ALA A 383 21.49 9.85 3.70
CA ALA A 383 20.12 9.38 3.83
C ALA A 383 19.15 10.21 2.96
N ILE A 384 19.29 11.54 2.94
CA ILE A 384 18.48 12.44 2.11
C ILE A 384 18.62 12.05 0.63
N ASN A 385 19.85 11.89 0.14
CA ASN A 385 20.13 11.50 -1.23
C ASN A 385 19.51 10.14 -1.59
N THR A 386 19.63 9.17 -0.69
CA THR A 386 19.06 7.83 -0.90
C THR A 386 17.54 7.88 -0.98
N ILE A 387 16.88 8.60 -0.06
CA ILE A 387 15.42 8.71 -0.02
C ILE A 387 14.91 9.51 -1.24
N ASP A 388 15.59 10.59 -1.66
CA ASP A 388 15.22 11.36 -2.85
C ASP A 388 15.30 10.52 -4.12
N ASP A 389 16.39 9.75 -4.32
CA ASP A 389 16.55 8.84 -5.43
C ASP A 389 15.46 7.77 -5.48
N ASP A 390 15.11 7.18 -4.34
CA ASP A 390 14.10 6.15 -4.25
C ASP A 390 12.70 6.72 -4.49
N LEU A 391 12.37 7.88 -3.90
CA LEU A 391 11.12 8.59 -4.11
C LEU A 391 10.97 9.01 -5.58
N THR A 392 12.02 9.56 -6.18
CA THR A 392 12.03 9.94 -7.59
C THR A 392 11.77 8.75 -8.49
N ARG A 393 12.45 7.61 -8.29
CA ARG A 393 12.22 6.38 -9.06
C ARG A 393 10.79 5.87 -8.90
N TYR A 394 10.27 5.91 -7.70
CA TYR A 394 8.90 5.51 -7.39
C TYR A 394 7.88 6.37 -8.13
N LEU A 395 8.03 7.70 -8.08
CA LEU A 395 7.15 8.65 -8.77
C LEU A 395 7.21 8.53 -10.30
N ILE A 396 8.39 8.29 -10.87
CA ILE A 396 8.55 8.03 -12.31
C ILE A 396 7.76 6.78 -12.72
N ARG A 397 7.82 5.69 -11.94
CA ARG A 397 7.02 4.50 -12.21
C ARG A 397 5.52 4.77 -12.06
N LEU A 398 5.13 5.47 -11.00
CA LEU A 398 3.75 5.83 -10.75
C LEU A 398 3.15 6.70 -11.86
N SER A 399 3.96 7.57 -12.48
CA SER A 399 3.51 8.42 -13.61
C SER A 399 3.10 7.63 -14.85
N SER A 400 3.49 6.36 -14.97
CA SER A 400 3.09 5.48 -16.07
C SER A 400 1.71 4.86 -15.88
N GLU A 401 1.12 5.01 -14.70
CA GLU A 401 -0.21 4.48 -14.38
C GLU A 401 -1.32 5.48 -14.72
N ALA A 402 -2.56 5.00 -14.72
CA ALA A 402 -3.74 5.82 -15.06
C ALA A 402 -4.11 6.78 -13.89
N LEU A 403 -3.40 7.87 -13.77
CA LEU A 403 -3.68 8.96 -12.82
C LEU A 403 -4.71 9.95 -13.38
N SER A 404 -5.49 10.56 -12.51
CA SER A 404 -6.32 11.72 -12.86
C SER A 404 -5.42 12.95 -13.11
N PRO A 405 -5.90 14.00 -13.82
CA PRO A 405 -5.13 15.22 -14.01
C PRO A 405 -4.66 15.85 -12.68
N ARG A 406 -5.50 15.83 -11.64
CA ARG A 406 -5.15 16.31 -10.30
C ARG A 406 -4.07 15.46 -9.64
N GLU A 407 -4.17 14.14 -9.73
CA GLU A 407 -3.13 13.24 -9.19
C GLU A 407 -1.79 13.39 -9.90
N SER A 408 -1.81 13.62 -11.22
CA SER A 408 -0.58 13.90 -11.99
C SER A 408 0.07 15.22 -11.57
N GLU A 409 -0.72 16.22 -11.22
CA GLU A 409 -0.25 17.50 -10.71
C GLU A 409 0.36 17.35 -9.31
N VAL A 410 -0.33 16.62 -8.41
CA VAL A 410 0.21 16.26 -7.08
C VAL A 410 1.52 15.48 -7.20
N LEU A 411 1.60 14.51 -8.11
CA LEU A 411 2.83 13.75 -8.37
C LEU A 411 3.99 14.67 -8.76
N THR A 412 3.76 15.59 -9.68
CA THR A 412 4.78 16.55 -10.13
C THR A 412 5.24 17.44 -8.97
N ASN A 413 4.30 17.91 -8.15
CA ASN A 413 4.61 18.74 -7.00
C ASN A 413 5.38 18.01 -5.91
N ILE A 414 5.09 16.72 -5.67
CA ILE A 414 5.90 15.89 -4.77
C ILE A 414 7.32 15.73 -5.31
N LEU A 415 7.48 15.51 -6.61
CA LEU A 415 8.79 15.36 -7.26
C LEU A 415 9.62 16.64 -7.14
N ASP A 416 9.02 17.81 -7.38
CA ASP A 416 9.69 19.09 -7.24
C ASP A 416 10.02 19.42 -5.78
N SER A 417 9.11 19.07 -4.85
CA SER A 417 9.33 19.27 -3.41
C SER A 417 10.44 18.38 -2.86
N SER A 418 10.59 17.15 -3.38
CA SER A 418 11.70 16.26 -3.02
C SER A 418 13.04 16.90 -3.32
N ARG A 419 13.17 17.52 -4.49
CA ARG A 419 14.40 18.24 -4.87
C ARG A 419 14.68 19.45 -3.99
N ASP A 420 13.63 20.21 -3.61
CA ASP A 420 13.82 21.34 -2.69
C ASP A 420 14.33 20.85 -1.32
N LEU A 421 13.86 19.71 -0.83
CA LEU A 421 14.34 19.10 0.42
C LEU A 421 15.77 18.56 0.31
N GLU A 422 16.11 17.93 -0.82
CA GLU A 422 17.49 17.51 -1.10
C GLU A 422 18.43 18.71 -1.12
N ARG A 423 18.05 19.86 -1.74
CA ARG A 423 18.83 21.09 -1.72
C ARG A 423 19.03 21.67 -0.30
N ILE A 424 18.05 21.53 0.59
CA ILE A 424 18.24 21.88 2.01
C ILE A 424 19.33 21.00 2.62
N GLY A 425 19.35 19.70 2.32
CA GLY A 425 20.41 18.77 2.70
C GLY A 425 21.80 19.17 2.16
N ASP A 426 21.89 19.48 0.88
CA ASP A 426 23.11 19.97 0.22
C ASP A 426 23.68 21.22 0.93
N HIS A 427 22.81 22.17 1.28
CA HIS A 427 23.22 23.37 1.99
C HIS A 427 23.69 23.06 3.41
N ALA A 428 23.07 22.10 4.10
CA ALA A 428 23.53 21.63 5.40
C ALA A 428 24.92 20.97 5.31
N GLU A 429 25.17 20.14 4.32
CA GLU A 429 26.48 19.55 4.08
C GLU A 429 27.54 20.61 3.74
N ALA A 430 27.22 21.58 2.89
CA ALA A 430 28.10 22.68 2.57
C ALA A 430 28.50 23.48 3.81
N LEU A 431 27.57 23.70 4.76
CA LEU A 431 27.84 24.35 6.05
C LEU A 431 28.77 23.52 6.94
N ILE A 432 28.61 22.19 6.96
CA ILE A 432 29.52 21.29 7.70
C ILE A 432 30.93 21.36 7.10
N ASN A 433 31.06 21.25 5.77
CA ASN A 433 32.33 21.33 5.07
C ASN A 433 33.02 22.70 5.26
N LEU A 434 32.22 23.78 5.30
CA LEU A 434 32.71 25.12 5.59
C LEU A 434 33.22 25.23 7.04
N THR A 435 32.54 24.60 7.99
CA THR A 435 32.96 24.57 9.40
C THR A 435 34.25 23.78 9.56
N ASP A 436 34.44 22.67 8.89
CA ASP A 436 35.73 21.94 8.85
C ASP A 436 36.87 22.82 8.34
N TYR A 437 36.62 23.63 7.31
CA TYR A 437 37.59 24.59 6.83
C TYR A 437 37.93 25.64 7.91
N LEU A 438 36.92 26.20 8.60
CA LEU A 438 37.12 27.19 9.67
C LEU A 438 37.98 26.62 10.79
N ILE A 439 37.70 25.39 11.25
CA ILE A 439 38.46 24.70 12.30
C ILE A 439 39.92 24.50 11.85
N ARG A 440 40.14 23.96 10.63
CA ARG A 440 41.50 23.73 10.10
C ARG A 440 42.31 25.04 9.99
N LYS A 441 41.67 26.15 9.64
CA LYS A 441 42.30 27.47 9.50
C LYS A 441 42.32 28.27 10.81
N LYS A 442 41.78 27.71 11.89
CA LYS A 442 41.67 28.38 13.19
C LYS A 442 40.97 29.76 13.11
N VAL A 443 39.96 29.85 12.28
CA VAL A 443 39.13 31.04 12.14
C VAL A 443 38.11 31.06 13.30
N VAL A 444 38.05 32.18 14.01
CA VAL A 444 37.14 32.36 15.16
C VAL A 444 36.21 33.53 14.86
N PHE A 445 34.93 33.34 15.09
CA PHE A 445 33.92 34.39 15.03
C PHE A 445 33.87 35.13 16.37
N SER A 446 33.57 36.44 16.34
CA SER A 446 33.27 37.19 17.55
C SER A 446 31.94 36.79 18.17
N GLU A 447 31.75 37.02 19.48
CA GLU A 447 30.45 36.74 20.16
C GLU A 447 29.27 37.43 19.44
N ALA A 448 29.45 38.67 18.95
CA ALA A 448 28.44 39.38 18.22
C ALA A 448 28.11 38.69 16.85
N ALA A 449 29.11 38.11 16.17
CA ALA A 449 28.90 37.38 14.93
C ALA A 449 28.17 36.06 15.21
N LEU A 450 28.50 35.35 16.29
CA LEU A 450 27.80 34.10 16.66
C LEU A 450 26.34 34.38 17.03
N ALA A 451 26.05 35.46 17.78
CA ALA A 451 24.67 35.84 18.11
C ALA A 451 23.85 36.21 16.84
N GLU A 452 24.50 36.86 15.85
CA GLU A 452 23.86 37.15 14.56
C GLU A 452 23.58 35.87 13.74
N LEU A 453 24.51 34.91 13.78
CA LEU A 453 24.28 33.59 13.11
C LEU A 453 23.16 32.82 13.81
N GLU A 454 23.07 32.88 15.13
CA GLU A 454 21.97 32.26 15.88
C GLU A 454 20.61 32.87 15.54
N ASP A 455 20.51 34.19 15.42
CA ASP A 455 19.25 34.89 15.09
C ASP A 455 18.75 34.46 13.70
N ILE A 456 19.59 34.49 12.65
CA ILE A 456 19.17 34.10 11.32
C ILE A 456 18.93 32.59 11.22
N TYR A 457 19.71 31.75 11.90
CA TYR A 457 19.47 30.30 11.97
C TYR A 457 18.08 30.00 12.54
N ASN A 458 17.76 30.56 13.71
CA ASN A 458 16.50 30.30 14.41
C ASN A 458 15.29 30.70 13.54
N GLN A 459 15.37 31.83 12.84
CA GLN A 459 14.30 32.28 11.94
C GLN A 459 14.17 31.34 10.73
N THR A 460 15.28 30.89 10.15
CA THR A 460 15.28 29.97 9.01
C THR A 460 14.82 28.57 9.43
N HIS A 461 15.29 28.05 10.56
CA HIS A 461 14.91 26.74 11.06
C HIS A 461 13.40 26.67 11.36
N GLN A 462 12.87 27.68 12.08
CA GLN A 462 11.42 27.76 12.32
C GLN A 462 10.63 27.90 11.00
N PHE A 463 11.21 28.51 9.98
CA PHE A 463 10.59 28.63 8.67
C PHE A 463 10.50 27.26 7.96
N VAL A 464 11.55 26.44 8.02
CA VAL A 464 11.56 25.06 7.49
C VAL A 464 10.55 24.19 8.21
N GLU A 465 10.53 24.20 9.54
CA GLU A 465 9.54 23.44 10.32
C GLU A 465 8.10 23.81 9.95
N ASP A 466 7.81 25.10 9.83
CA ASP A 466 6.47 25.57 9.52
C ASP A 466 6.07 25.27 8.08
N ALA A 467 7.02 25.24 7.11
CA ALA A 467 6.78 24.79 5.75
C ALA A 467 6.43 23.30 5.71
N LEU A 468 7.14 22.46 6.47
CA LEU A 468 6.81 21.03 6.58
C LEU A 468 5.44 20.80 7.23
N LYS A 469 5.09 21.54 8.29
CA LYS A 469 3.75 21.49 8.90
C LYS A 469 2.65 21.92 7.93
N ALA A 470 2.91 22.95 7.11
CA ALA A 470 1.96 23.38 6.08
C ALA A 470 1.66 22.28 5.06
N ILE A 471 2.69 21.52 4.61
CA ILE A 471 2.51 20.36 3.73
C ILE A 471 1.76 19.24 4.43
N GLU A 472 2.13 18.91 5.68
CA GLU A 472 1.53 17.82 6.44
C GLU A 472 0.02 18.01 6.61
N HIS A 473 -0.39 19.22 6.96
CA HIS A 473 -1.78 19.55 7.28
C HIS A 473 -2.55 20.19 6.13
N ASN A 474 -1.92 20.43 4.97
CA ASN A 474 -2.46 21.24 3.87
C ASN A 474 -2.94 22.62 4.35
N ASP A 475 -2.15 23.26 5.23
CA ASP A 475 -2.51 24.53 5.85
C ASP A 475 -2.14 25.73 4.97
N VAL A 476 -3.09 26.12 4.11
CA VAL A 476 -2.97 27.29 3.22
C VAL A 476 -2.78 28.59 4.00
N SER A 477 -3.37 28.71 5.20
CA SER A 477 -3.22 29.92 6.03
C SER A 477 -1.78 30.09 6.53
N LEU A 478 -1.18 28.99 7.00
CA LEU A 478 0.22 28.95 7.40
C LEU A 478 1.14 29.22 6.20
N ALA A 479 0.88 28.60 5.06
CA ALA A 479 1.65 28.80 3.83
C ALA A 479 1.65 30.29 3.39
N ASN A 480 0.49 30.96 3.45
CA ASN A 480 0.42 32.40 3.16
C ASN A 480 1.24 33.27 4.12
N GLN A 481 1.31 32.90 5.40
CA GLN A 481 2.14 33.62 6.38
C GLN A 481 3.62 33.45 6.10
N LEU A 482 4.04 32.26 5.59
CA LEU A 482 5.43 31.98 5.26
C LEU A 482 5.94 32.90 4.14
N VAL A 483 5.16 33.19 3.11
CA VAL A 483 5.55 34.12 2.04
C VAL A 483 5.92 35.49 2.60
N ALA A 484 5.13 36.01 3.54
CA ALA A 484 5.44 37.29 4.19
C ALA A 484 6.68 37.22 5.10
N ARG A 485 6.92 36.07 5.77
CA ARG A 485 8.07 35.86 6.64
C ARG A 485 9.39 35.71 5.86
N HIS A 486 9.36 35.16 4.65
CA HIS A 486 10.54 35.05 3.80
C HIS A 486 11.19 36.41 3.52
N GLU A 487 10.39 37.44 3.20
CA GLU A 487 10.92 38.78 3.03
C GLU A 487 11.66 39.32 4.29
N ALA A 488 11.23 38.91 5.48
CA ALA A 488 11.89 39.31 6.72
C ALA A 488 13.28 38.67 6.84
N ILE A 489 13.41 37.39 6.45
CA ILE A 489 14.71 36.66 6.42
C ILE A 489 15.67 37.32 5.42
N GLU A 490 15.21 37.65 4.21
CA GLU A 490 16.02 38.36 3.24
C GLU A 490 16.49 39.76 3.72
N LYS A 491 15.60 40.49 4.38
CA LYS A 491 15.95 41.81 4.97
C LYS A 491 16.96 41.66 6.10
N LEU A 492 16.84 40.59 6.90
CA LEU A 492 17.79 40.25 7.94
C LEU A 492 19.17 39.93 7.36
N GLU A 493 19.24 39.06 6.34
CA GLU A 493 20.49 38.73 5.63
C GLU A 493 21.20 39.99 5.11
N LYS A 494 20.50 40.85 4.40
CA LYS A 494 21.04 42.10 3.86
C LYS A 494 21.58 43.01 5.00
N ARG A 495 20.90 43.06 6.14
CA ARG A 495 21.33 43.82 7.30
C ARG A 495 22.60 43.24 7.93
N LEU A 496 22.64 41.92 8.12
CA LEU A 496 23.77 41.21 8.72
C LEU A 496 25.02 41.34 7.84
N ARG A 497 24.87 41.14 6.54
CA ARG A 497 25.93 41.33 5.51
C ARG A 497 26.52 42.76 5.63
N LYS A 498 25.67 43.78 5.66
CA LYS A 498 26.13 45.19 5.79
C LYS A 498 26.85 45.47 7.11
N THR A 499 26.33 44.93 8.20
CA THR A 499 26.94 45.08 9.55
C THR A 499 28.30 44.39 9.61
N HIS A 500 28.41 43.19 9.04
CA HIS A 500 29.66 42.45 9.04
C HIS A 500 30.73 43.07 8.13
N ILE A 501 30.39 43.61 6.96
CA ILE A 501 31.30 44.37 6.11
C ILE A 501 31.83 45.61 6.86
N ARG A 502 30.99 46.27 7.64
CA ARG A 502 31.43 47.42 8.45
C ARG A 502 32.46 46.99 9.51
N ARG A 503 32.25 45.89 10.25
CA ARG A 503 33.20 45.31 11.20
C ARG A 503 34.53 44.92 10.52
N LEU A 504 34.47 44.37 9.33
CA LEU A 504 35.65 44.05 8.53
C LEU A 504 36.49 45.32 8.22
N ASN A 505 35.83 46.39 7.78
CA ASN A 505 36.47 47.67 7.46
C ASN A 505 37.04 48.38 8.70
N GLN A 506 36.50 48.10 9.89
CA GLN A 506 36.97 48.64 11.15
C GLN A 506 38.11 47.79 11.78
N GLY A 507 38.48 46.67 11.13
CA GLY A 507 39.50 45.76 11.63
C GLY A 507 39.07 44.91 12.84
N GLU A 508 37.77 44.84 13.12
CA GLU A 508 37.21 44.07 14.24
C GLU A 508 37.09 42.57 13.93
N CYS A 509 37.29 42.16 12.70
CA CYS A 509 37.34 40.74 12.27
C CYS A 509 38.36 40.52 11.17
N THR A 510 38.83 39.27 11.05
CA THR A 510 39.76 38.90 9.97
C THR A 510 39.04 38.79 8.62
N PRO A 511 39.72 39.02 7.46
CA PRO A 511 39.13 38.86 6.16
C PRO A 511 38.54 37.46 5.95
N GLN A 512 39.20 36.42 6.45
CA GLN A 512 38.69 35.03 6.39
C GLN A 512 37.40 34.84 7.17
N ALA A 513 37.31 35.37 8.40
CA ALA A 513 36.05 35.31 9.15
C ALA A 513 34.94 36.08 8.43
N GLY A 514 35.29 37.22 7.78
CA GLY A 514 34.34 38.02 7.01
C GLY A 514 33.70 37.27 5.84
N VAL A 515 34.50 36.65 5.02
CA VAL A 515 34.01 35.89 3.85
C VAL A 515 33.17 34.72 4.30
N ASN A 516 33.67 33.89 5.23
CA ASN A 516 32.93 32.70 5.68
C ASN A 516 31.62 33.04 6.42
N PHE A 517 31.54 34.15 7.15
CA PHE A 517 30.29 34.63 7.76
C PHE A 517 29.24 34.92 6.68
N ILE A 518 29.65 35.60 5.59
CA ILE A 518 28.76 35.90 4.46
C ILE A 518 28.29 34.64 3.77
N ASP A 519 29.17 33.65 3.61
CA ASP A 519 28.81 32.36 3.01
C ASP A 519 27.80 31.61 3.88
N ILE A 520 27.99 31.57 5.20
CA ILE A 520 27.02 30.92 6.11
C ILE A 520 25.63 31.56 6.00
N ILE A 521 25.52 32.90 6.13
CA ILE A 521 24.21 33.56 6.03
C ILE A 521 23.57 33.40 4.65
N SER A 522 24.37 33.27 3.59
CA SER A 522 23.87 32.98 2.24
C SER A 522 23.27 31.57 2.16
N HIS A 523 23.92 30.56 2.76
CA HIS A 523 23.37 29.20 2.83
C HIS A 523 22.05 29.18 3.61
N TYR A 524 21.94 29.90 4.74
CA TYR A 524 20.68 29.99 5.49
C TYR A 524 19.55 30.61 4.67
N THR A 525 19.83 31.68 3.92
CA THR A 525 18.83 32.29 3.03
C THR A 525 18.41 31.32 1.91
N ARG A 526 19.35 30.55 1.33
CA ARG A 526 19.02 29.53 0.35
C ARG A 526 18.14 28.40 0.89
N VAL A 527 18.38 27.99 2.12
CA VAL A 527 17.48 27.03 2.82
C VAL A 527 16.07 27.62 2.95
N ALA A 528 15.95 28.92 3.29
CA ALA A 528 14.65 29.59 3.34
C ALA A 528 13.99 29.68 1.95
N ASP A 529 14.76 29.91 0.85
CA ASP A 529 14.25 29.94 -0.52
C ASP A 529 13.62 28.57 -0.89
N HIS A 530 14.30 27.47 -0.60
CA HIS A 530 13.79 26.13 -0.86
C HIS A 530 12.56 25.80 0.00
N ALA A 531 12.56 26.20 1.27
CA ALA A 531 11.40 26.02 2.14
C ALA A 531 10.19 26.88 1.69
N LEU A 532 10.43 28.06 1.09
CA LEU A 532 9.38 28.87 0.46
C LEU A 532 8.72 28.12 -0.70
N ASN A 533 9.51 27.50 -1.59
CA ASN A 533 8.98 26.72 -2.71
C ASN A 533 8.02 25.62 -2.22
N LEU A 534 8.31 25.00 -1.08
CA LEU A 534 7.42 24.01 -0.45
C LEU A 534 6.08 24.65 -0.03
N ALA A 535 6.14 25.82 0.61
CA ALA A 535 4.94 26.54 1.07
C ALA A 535 4.07 27.02 -0.10
N GLU A 536 4.68 27.49 -1.20
CA GLU A 536 3.96 27.94 -2.39
C GLU A 536 3.12 26.83 -3.03
N LYS A 537 3.60 25.58 -3.00
CA LYS A 537 2.84 24.41 -3.52
C LYS A 537 1.59 24.11 -2.69
N VAL A 538 1.63 24.38 -1.39
CA VAL A 538 0.45 24.26 -0.51
C VAL A 538 -0.57 25.36 -0.78
N GLN A 539 -0.13 26.60 -1.12
CA GLN A 539 -1.04 27.74 -1.41
C GLN A 539 -1.99 27.45 -2.57
N ILE A 540 -1.52 26.75 -3.59
CA ILE A 540 -2.31 26.39 -4.77
C ILE A 540 -3.10 25.09 -4.60
N GLU A 541 -3.22 24.57 -3.37
CA GLU A 541 -3.92 23.31 -3.04
C GLU A 541 -3.46 22.10 -3.88
N GLN A 542 -2.19 22.05 -4.26
CA GLN A 542 -1.65 21.07 -5.21
C GLN A 542 -0.77 19.97 -4.57
N ILE A 543 -0.70 19.90 -3.25
CA ILE A 543 0.05 18.85 -2.54
C ILE A 543 -0.80 18.13 -1.50
#